data_4c1cc2458015e5a457b3db7ed9efc336
#
_entry.id   4c1cc2458015e5a457b3db7ed9efc336
#
_cell.length_a   1.000
_cell.length_b   1.000
_cell.length_c   1.000
_cell.angle_alpha   90.00
_cell.angle_beta   90.00
_cell.angle_gamma   90.00
#
_symmetry.space_group_name_H-M   'P 1'
#
loop_
_entity.id
_entity.type
_entity.pdbx_description
1 polymer ?
#
loop_
_entity_poly.entity_id
_entity_poly.type
_entity_poly.pdbx_seq_one_letter_code
_entity_poly.pdbx_strand_id
1 'polypeptide(L)'
;MNTFFLIVLGQIVSLFGNAALRFALPLYLLRQTGSAALYGGITALAMLPALAGMLTGGALADRCRKARLMALLDLVTAGIAAAAAAGLPHLPLLPLVLTVLGSLYAIQGLYQPVVRACLPLLLNSTQLLRGNAVIQLVDTVDELLGPLLGAVLLEHLGIRGLLVLCGCCFALSAGMEFCLRIPQDVPYDTKLSVRSLWADLRESAQFLTGQAAVLRLAAAMAAINLLEVPALTVGVPVLVVQTLQKSDASLGLVQAVLSAGGILGGVLAGTVFVRHPIRSGTPLLLALSGVCAALGLALRVSALQFGSILVLGAVFMAVAALFNVWFFAQLQVLVPQAQLGKTTACCTVLACLTQPIGQAAYGIAFQHWAAHPADVLLAAGVLSALVLWLLQTRRTV
;
A
#
# COMPACT_ATOMS: atom_id res chain seq x y z
N MET A 1 8.51 13.51 -29.14
CA MET A 1 7.94 12.50 -28.24
C MET A 1 6.93 13.21 -27.36
N ASN A 2 5.72 12.69 -27.18
CA ASN A 2 4.66 13.39 -26.44
C ASN A 2 5.08 13.45 -24.96
N THR A 3 5.08 14.63 -24.32
CA THR A 3 5.52 14.85 -22.92
C THR A 3 4.80 13.88 -21.96
N PHE A 4 3.52 13.60 -22.20
CA PHE A 4 2.76 12.62 -21.44
C PHE A 4 3.37 11.21 -21.53
N PHE A 5 3.76 10.75 -22.74
CA PHE A 5 4.38 9.45 -22.90
C PHE A 5 5.72 9.33 -22.14
N LEU A 6 6.51 10.40 -22.12
CA LEU A 6 7.78 10.44 -21.40
C LEU A 6 7.56 10.37 -19.88
N ILE A 7 6.51 11.01 -19.34
CA ILE A 7 6.11 10.89 -17.93
C ILE A 7 5.74 9.45 -17.61
N VAL A 8 4.89 8.83 -18.44
CA VAL A 8 4.45 7.44 -18.21
C VAL A 8 5.64 6.48 -18.23
N LEU A 9 6.57 6.66 -19.18
CA LEU A 9 7.76 5.81 -19.26
C LEU A 9 8.69 5.99 -18.05
N GLY A 10 8.96 7.25 -17.66
CA GLY A 10 9.72 7.54 -16.45
C GLY A 10 9.08 6.94 -15.22
N GLN A 11 7.76 7.07 -15.10
CA GLN A 11 7.00 6.52 -13.99
C GLN A 11 7.07 4.98 -13.93
N ILE A 12 6.95 4.27 -15.06
CA ILE A 12 7.11 2.81 -15.11
C ILE A 12 8.49 2.39 -14.57
N VAL A 13 9.56 3.08 -15.00
CA VAL A 13 10.92 2.75 -14.59
C VAL A 13 11.16 3.06 -13.11
N SER A 14 10.69 4.21 -12.62
CA SER A 14 10.84 4.63 -11.23
C SER A 14 10.02 3.74 -10.28
N LEU A 15 8.74 3.51 -10.58
CA LEU A 15 7.85 2.66 -9.77
C LEU A 15 8.38 1.23 -9.67
N PHE A 16 8.84 0.65 -10.79
CA PHE A 16 9.45 -0.67 -10.77
C PHE A 16 10.62 -0.76 -9.78
N GLY A 17 11.55 0.21 -9.81
CA GLY A 17 12.65 0.25 -8.85
C GLY A 17 12.17 0.39 -7.40
N ASN A 18 11.13 1.20 -7.19
CA ASN A 18 10.53 1.43 -5.88
C ASN A 18 9.85 0.16 -5.34
N ALA A 19 8.96 -0.47 -6.12
CA ALA A 19 8.24 -1.66 -5.69
C ALA A 19 9.17 -2.85 -5.44
N ALA A 20 10.19 -3.04 -6.31
CA ALA A 20 11.18 -4.10 -6.13
C ALA A 20 11.96 -3.93 -4.81
N LEU A 21 12.45 -2.72 -4.50
CA LEU A 21 13.19 -2.46 -3.25
C LEU A 21 12.29 -2.51 -2.01
N ARG A 22 11.07 -1.98 -2.08
CA ARG A 22 10.12 -2.02 -0.96
C ARG A 22 9.71 -3.44 -0.59
N PHE A 23 9.72 -4.34 -1.53
CA PHE A 23 9.51 -5.77 -1.30
C PHE A 23 10.79 -6.47 -0.80
N ALA A 24 11.90 -6.25 -1.49
CA ALA A 24 13.14 -6.99 -1.27
C ALA A 24 13.86 -6.63 0.04
N LEU A 25 13.83 -5.36 0.46
CA LEU A 25 14.57 -4.92 1.67
C LEU A 25 14.02 -5.54 2.96
N PRO A 26 12.70 -5.52 3.23
CA PRO A 26 12.14 -6.21 4.39
C PRO A 26 12.33 -7.73 4.32
N LEU A 27 12.20 -8.32 3.13
CA LEU A 27 12.41 -9.75 2.90
C LEU A 27 13.86 -10.16 3.18
N TYR A 28 14.83 -9.38 2.71
CA TYR A 28 16.24 -9.61 2.97
C TYR A 28 16.55 -9.54 4.48
N LEU A 29 15.97 -8.54 5.18
CA LEU A 29 16.11 -8.45 6.63
C LEU A 29 15.49 -9.67 7.34
N LEU A 30 14.30 -10.11 6.93
CA LEU A 30 13.63 -11.29 7.49
C LEU A 30 14.51 -12.55 7.35
N ARG A 31 15.16 -12.75 6.19
CA ARG A 31 16.08 -13.87 5.96
C ARG A 31 17.34 -13.78 6.80
N GLN A 32 17.93 -12.59 6.92
CA GLN A 32 19.17 -12.41 7.67
C GLN A 32 19.00 -12.51 9.18
N THR A 33 17.87 -12.04 9.70
CA THR A 33 17.62 -11.98 11.16
C THR A 33 16.75 -13.11 11.69
N GLY A 34 15.97 -13.76 10.83
CA GLY A 34 14.95 -14.73 11.25
C GLY A 34 13.84 -14.10 12.11
N SER A 35 13.73 -12.77 12.18
CA SER A 35 12.82 -12.09 13.08
C SER A 35 11.59 -11.53 12.36
N ALA A 36 10.44 -12.16 12.59
CA ALA A 36 9.14 -11.67 12.13
C ALA A 36 8.77 -10.32 12.80
N ALA A 37 9.18 -10.11 14.05
CA ALA A 37 8.95 -8.87 14.76
C ALA A 37 9.70 -7.69 14.09
N LEU A 38 10.95 -7.89 13.67
CA LEU A 38 11.69 -6.88 12.93
C LEU A 38 11.08 -6.60 11.56
N TYR A 39 10.64 -7.65 10.85
CA TYR A 39 9.94 -7.50 9.57
C TYR A 39 8.67 -6.64 9.71
N GLY A 40 7.77 -7.01 10.64
CA GLY A 40 6.54 -6.26 10.90
C GLY A 40 6.81 -4.85 11.42
N GLY A 41 7.79 -4.68 12.31
CA GLY A 41 8.19 -3.38 12.85
C GLY A 41 8.75 -2.42 11.79
N ILE A 42 9.61 -2.91 10.89
CA ILE A 42 10.18 -2.09 9.80
C ILE A 42 9.11 -1.68 8.79
N THR A 43 8.27 -2.62 8.38
CA THR A 43 7.17 -2.32 7.43
C THR A 43 6.19 -1.31 8.03
N ALA A 44 5.92 -1.43 9.34
CA ALA A 44 5.10 -0.47 10.07
C ALA A 44 5.74 0.93 10.12
N LEU A 45 6.99 1.02 10.54
CA LEU A 45 7.70 2.30 10.68
C LEU A 45 7.89 3.00 9.33
N ALA A 46 8.12 2.25 8.26
CA ALA A 46 8.31 2.80 6.92
C ALA A 46 7.05 3.48 6.37
N MET A 47 5.84 3.10 6.81
CA MET A 47 4.61 3.76 6.39
C MET A 47 4.44 5.17 6.96
N LEU A 48 5.05 5.49 8.11
CA LEU A 48 4.92 6.82 8.72
C LEU A 48 5.49 7.96 7.86
N PRO A 49 6.71 7.83 7.28
CA PRO A 49 7.22 8.80 6.31
C PRO A 49 6.35 8.96 5.05
N ALA A 50 5.68 7.88 4.59
CA ALA A 50 4.76 7.97 3.47
C ALA A 50 3.59 8.92 3.75
N LEU A 51 2.99 8.81 4.94
CA LEU A 51 1.91 9.70 5.37
C LEU A 51 2.35 11.16 5.38
N ALA A 52 3.54 11.45 5.93
CA ALA A 52 4.11 12.80 5.90
C ALA A 52 4.33 13.28 4.46
N GLY A 53 4.85 12.42 3.58
CA GLY A 53 5.04 12.70 2.17
C GLY A 53 3.72 13.01 1.44
N MET A 54 2.67 12.23 1.66
CA MET A 54 1.34 12.44 1.05
C MET A 54 0.72 13.78 1.48
N LEU A 55 0.83 14.13 2.76
CA LEU A 55 0.30 15.39 3.30
C LEU A 55 1.02 16.62 2.75
N THR A 56 2.33 16.52 2.52
CA THR A 56 3.16 17.63 2.04
C THR A 56 3.30 17.67 0.52
N GLY A 57 3.13 16.53 -0.16
CA GLY A 57 3.34 16.37 -1.60
C GLY A 57 2.43 17.23 -2.46
N GLY A 58 1.15 17.36 -2.11
CA GLY A 58 0.21 18.23 -2.80
C GLY A 58 0.64 19.70 -2.73
N ALA A 59 1.02 20.15 -1.54
CA ALA A 59 1.53 21.52 -1.31
C ALA A 59 2.80 21.83 -2.10
N LEU A 60 3.70 20.84 -2.17
CA LEU A 60 4.96 20.97 -2.88
C LEU A 60 4.74 20.96 -4.40
N ALA A 61 3.78 20.15 -4.88
CA ALA A 61 3.37 20.10 -6.28
C ALA A 61 2.85 21.45 -6.80
N ASP A 62 2.15 22.23 -5.96
CA ASP A 62 1.61 23.54 -6.33
C ASP A 62 2.68 24.65 -6.37
N ARG A 63 3.77 24.50 -5.60
CA ARG A 63 4.79 25.55 -5.43
C ARG A 63 6.05 25.33 -6.24
N CYS A 64 6.33 24.11 -6.68
CA CYS A 64 7.55 23.76 -7.39
C CYS A 64 7.29 23.48 -8.86
N ARG A 65 8.34 23.60 -9.67
CA ARG A 65 8.34 23.12 -11.05
C ARG A 65 8.24 21.59 -11.01
N LYS A 66 7.09 21.05 -11.38
CA LYS A 66 6.73 19.64 -11.24
C LYS A 66 7.78 18.70 -11.85
N ALA A 67 8.22 18.97 -13.08
CA ALA A 67 9.26 18.18 -13.74
C ALA A 67 10.59 18.16 -12.96
N ARG A 68 11.02 19.33 -12.45
CA ARG A 68 12.26 19.40 -11.66
C ARG A 68 12.13 18.72 -10.31
N LEU A 69 10.95 18.82 -9.69
CA LEU A 69 10.67 18.17 -8.42
C LEU A 69 10.70 16.65 -8.56
N MET A 70 10.04 16.10 -9.60
CA MET A 70 10.05 14.67 -9.89
C MET A 70 11.49 14.18 -10.12
N ALA A 71 12.23 14.85 -11.02
CA ALA A 71 13.62 14.50 -11.32
C ALA A 71 14.54 14.59 -10.09
N LEU A 72 14.34 15.58 -9.20
CA LEU A 72 15.10 15.67 -7.95
C LEU A 72 14.78 14.53 -7.00
N LEU A 73 13.50 14.18 -6.86
CA LEU A 73 13.06 13.05 -6.00
C LEU A 73 13.69 11.74 -6.47
N ASP A 74 13.64 11.46 -7.77
CA ASP A 74 14.24 10.25 -8.33
C ASP A 74 15.78 10.28 -8.23
N LEU A 75 16.43 11.42 -8.43
CA LEU A 75 17.88 11.55 -8.26
C LEU A 75 18.31 11.32 -6.81
N VAL A 76 17.55 11.85 -5.84
CA VAL A 76 17.80 11.61 -4.42
C VAL A 76 17.62 10.13 -4.10
N THR A 77 16.58 9.47 -4.65
CA THR A 77 16.37 8.04 -4.47
C THR A 77 17.51 7.21 -5.07
N ALA A 78 17.99 7.58 -6.25
CA ALA A 78 19.16 6.96 -6.88
C ALA A 78 20.41 7.08 -6.00
N GLY A 79 20.64 8.26 -5.43
CA GLY A 79 21.75 8.52 -4.51
C GLY A 79 21.66 7.69 -3.23
N ILE A 80 20.46 7.58 -2.64
CA ILE A 80 20.20 6.75 -1.45
C ILE A 80 20.46 5.26 -1.77
N ALA A 81 19.98 4.76 -2.91
CA ALA A 81 20.20 3.38 -3.32
C ALA A 81 21.70 3.09 -3.57
N ALA A 82 22.42 4.00 -4.21
CA ALA A 82 23.85 3.89 -4.44
C ALA A 82 24.65 3.93 -3.11
N ALA A 83 24.32 4.87 -2.22
CA ALA A 83 24.94 4.96 -0.90
C ALA A 83 24.68 3.70 -0.06
N ALA A 84 23.46 3.15 -0.13
CA ALA A 84 23.11 1.90 0.55
C ALA A 84 23.90 0.70 -0.01
N ALA A 85 24.02 0.59 -1.34
CA ALA A 85 24.81 -0.47 -1.98
C ALA A 85 26.31 -0.41 -1.60
N ALA A 86 26.86 0.79 -1.46
CA ALA A 86 28.23 1.00 -1.00
C ALA A 86 28.38 0.76 0.51
N GLY A 87 27.41 1.20 1.31
CA GLY A 87 27.41 1.10 2.77
C GLY A 87 27.09 -0.30 3.32
N LEU A 88 26.47 -1.16 2.52
CA LEU A 88 26.00 -2.48 2.94
C LEU A 88 27.05 -3.34 3.67
N PRO A 89 28.36 -3.37 3.24
CA PRO A 89 29.39 -4.13 3.93
C PRO A 89 29.85 -3.50 5.26
N HIS A 90 29.59 -2.21 5.48
CA HIS A 90 30.18 -1.42 6.57
C HIS A 90 29.16 -0.95 7.61
N LEU A 91 27.90 -0.90 7.24
CA LEU A 91 26.83 -0.37 8.10
C LEU A 91 25.98 -1.50 8.70
N PRO A 92 25.49 -1.34 9.93
CA PRO A 92 24.54 -2.29 10.49
C PRO A 92 23.26 -2.34 9.65
N LEU A 93 22.79 -3.57 9.37
CA LEU A 93 21.72 -3.84 8.41
C LEU A 93 20.41 -3.14 8.77
N LEU A 94 20.01 -3.20 10.05
CA LEU A 94 18.71 -2.69 10.49
C LEU A 94 18.53 -1.18 10.22
N PRO A 95 19.44 -0.28 10.67
CA PRO A 95 19.31 1.15 10.37
C PRO A 95 19.44 1.46 8.88
N LEU A 96 20.28 0.71 8.14
CA LEU A 96 20.41 0.89 6.70
C LEU A 96 19.07 0.59 5.99
N VAL A 97 18.47 -0.57 6.26
CA VAL A 97 17.18 -0.96 5.65
C VAL A 97 16.07 0.02 6.06
N LEU A 98 16.01 0.42 7.34
CA LEU A 98 15.00 1.37 7.80
C LEU A 98 15.15 2.74 7.13
N THR A 99 16.37 3.23 6.95
CA THR A 99 16.63 4.52 6.30
C THR A 99 16.25 4.48 4.82
N VAL A 100 16.69 3.44 4.10
CA VAL A 100 16.37 3.30 2.67
C VAL A 100 14.87 3.13 2.48
N LEU A 101 14.24 2.22 3.21
CA LEU A 101 12.83 1.92 3.08
C LEU A 101 11.96 3.13 3.46
N GLY A 102 12.27 3.78 4.57
CA GLY A 102 11.59 5.01 5.00
C GLY A 102 11.70 6.14 3.97
N SER A 103 12.88 6.29 3.36
CA SER A 103 13.10 7.26 2.28
C SER A 103 12.29 6.93 1.02
N LEU A 104 12.26 5.65 0.60
CA LEU A 104 11.46 5.20 -0.53
C LEU A 104 9.97 5.51 -0.34
N TYR A 105 9.44 5.20 0.85
CA TYR A 105 8.05 5.49 1.18
C TYR A 105 7.75 7.00 1.25
N ALA A 106 8.64 7.78 1.88
CA ALA A 106 8.49 9.24 1.96
C ALA A 106 8.49 9.88 0.57
N ILE A 107 9.47 9.51 -0.27
CA ILE A 107 9.60 10.05 -1.63
C ILE A 107 8.41 9.65 -2.49
N GLN A 108 7.94 8.41 -2.42
CA GLN A 108 6.74 7.99 -3.15
C GLN A 108 5.49 8.76 -2.71
N GLY A 109 5.34 9.00 -1.40
CA GLY A 109 4.26 9.84 -0.88
C GLY A 109 4.28 11.27 -1.44
N LEU A 110 5.47 11.85 -1.66
CA LEU A 110 5.63 13.14 -2.31
C LEU A 110 5.41 13.07 -3.83
N TYR A 111 5.92 12.04 -4.49
CA TYR A 111 5.98 11.91 -5.93
C TYR A 111 4.60 11.72 -6.58
N GLN A 112 3.75 10.87 -6.01
CA GLN A 112 2.43 10.55 -6.58
C GLN A 112 1.49 11.77 -6.74
N PRO A 113 1.34 12.68 -5.76
CA PRO A 113 0.56 13.89 -5.94
C PRO A 113 1.13 14.79 -7.04
N VAL A 114 2.46 14.87 -7.21
CA VAL A 114 3.10 15.68 -8.24
C VAL A 114 2.78 15.16 -9.64
N VAL A 115 2.87 13.84 -9.86
CA VAL A 115 2.51 13.21 -11.15
C VAL A 115 1.06 13.51 -11.50
N ARG A 116 0.14 13.31 -10.55
CA ARG A 116 -1.30 13.56 -10.76
C ARG A 116 -1.57 15.04 -11.07
N ALA A 117 -0.81 15.96 -10.46
CA ALA A 117 -0.91 17.39 -10.73
C ALA A 117 -0.36 17.81 -12.12
N CYS A 118 0.46 16.97 -12.77
CA CYS A 118 0.94 17.22 -14.13
C CYS A 118 -0.13 16.92 -15.19
N LEU A 119 -1.04 15.98 -14.96
CA LEU A 119 -1.99 15.51 -15.97
C LEU A 119 -2.90 16.60 -16.55
N PRO A 120 -3.55 17.46 -15.73
CA PRO A 120 -4.41 18.52 -16.25
C PRO A 120 -3.65 19.63 -16.99
N LEU A 121 -2.31 19.72 -16.81
CA LEU A 121 -1.46 20.70 -17.53
C LEU A 121 -1.06 20.19 -18.91
N LEU A 122 -1.14 18.89 -19.16
CA LEU A 122 -0.67 18.23 -20.38
C LEU A 122 -1.80 17.72 -21.27
N LEU A 123 -2.97 17.47 -20.68
CA LEU A 123 -4.08 16.76 -21.32
C LEU A 123 -5.35 17.62 -21.30
N ASN A 124 -6.07 17.61 -22.40
CA ASN A 124 -7.39 18.23 -22.49
C ASN A 124 -8.41 17.44 -21.66
N SER A 125 -9.55 18.05 -21.34
CA SER A 125 -10.62 17.42 -20.53
C SER A 125 -11.07 16.05 -21.04
N THR A 126 -11.11 15.86 -22.36
CA THR A 126 -11.48 14.57 -23.00
C THR A 126 -10.36 13.52 -22.91
N GLN A 127 -9.10 13.94 -22.81
CA GLN A 127 -7.94 13.07 -22.69
C GLN A 127 -7.57 12.77 -21.23
N LEU A 128 -7.99 13.63 -20.30
CA LEU A 128 -7.66 13.52 -18.88
C LEU A 128 -8.14 12.22 -18.25
N LEU A 129 -9.36 11.77 -18.63
CA LEU A 129 -9.88 10.48 -18.17
C LEU A 129 -9.00 9.32 -18.63
N ARG A 130 -8.57 9.32 -19.90
CA ARG A 130 -7.66 8.30 -20.44
C ARG A 130 -6.28 8.37 -19.80
N GLY A 131 -5.76 9.58 -19.56
CA GLY A 131 -4.48 9.78 -18.88
C GLY A 131 -4.48 9.22 -17.46
N ASN A 132 -5.52 9.52 -16.68
CA ASN A 132 -5.69 8.93 -15.34
C ASN A 132 -5.81 7.40 -15.38
N ALA A 133 -6.52 6.85 -16.37
CA ALA A 133 -6.64 5.40 -16.54
C ALA A 133 -5.28 4.75 -16.85
N VAL A 134 -4.43 5.39 -17.66
CA VAL A 134 -3.07 4.89 -17.95
C VAL A 134 -2.21 4.90 -16.69
N ILE A 135 -2.21 6.00 -15.92
CA ILE A 135 -1.46 6.07 -14.65
C ILE A 135 -1.95 4.98 -13.67
N GLN A 136 -3.27 4.83 -13.53
CA GLN A 136 -3.82 3.78 -12.66
C GLN A 136 -3.44 2.37 -13.13
N LEU A 137 -3.37 2.14 -14.45
CA LEU A 137 -2.90 0.86 -14.99
C LEU A 137 -1.43 0.62 -14.65
N VAL A 138 -0.59 1.65 -14.75
CA VAL A 138 0.83 1.57 -14.35
C VAL A 138 0.96 1.22 -12.88
N ASP A 139 0.22 1.91 -12.00
CA ASP A 139 0.21 1.62 -10.55
C ASP A 139 -0.21 0.17 -10.29
N THR A 140 -1.25 -0.32 -10.97
CA THR A 140 -1.76 -1.69 -10.82
C THR A 140 -0.77 -2.75 -11.30
N VAL A 141 -0.11 -2.50 -12.42
CA VAL A 141 0.92 -3.40 -12.96
C VAL A 141 2.15 -3.43 -12.04
N ASP A 142 2.52 -2.28 -11.47
CA ASP A 142 3.61 -2.17 -10.52
C ASP A 142 3.33 -2.98 -9.24
N GLU A 143 2.13 -2.85 -8.67
CA GLU A 143 1.71 -3.62 -7.51
C GLU A 143 1.71 -5.15 -7.76
N LEU A 144 1.42 -5.57 -9.00
CA LEU A 144 1.41 -6.98 -9.40
C LEU A 144 2.82 -7.52 -9.65
N LEU A 145 3.59 -6.80 -10.47
CA LEU A 145 4.88 -7.29 -10.96
C LEU A 145 6.06 -6.89 -10.06
N GLY A 146 5.95 -5.80 -9.31
CA GLY A 146 7.01 -5.29 -8.44
C GLY A 146 7.53 -6.34 -7.45
N PRO A 147 6.68 -6.97 -6.63
CA PRO A 147 7.10 -8.03 -5.71
C PRO A 147 7.65 -9.27 -6.42
N LEU A 148 7.04 -9.68 -7.54
CA LEU A 148 7.50 -10.85 -8.31
C LEU A 148 8.89 -10.62 -8.88
N LEU A 149 9.09 -9.51 -9.58
CA LEU A 149 10.39 -9.18 -10.17
C LEU A 149 11.42 -8.84 -9.10
N GLY A 150 11.02 -8.14 -8.04
CA GLY A 150 11.88 -7.87 -6.89
C GLY A 150 12.39 -9.13 -6.22
N ALA A 151 11.54 -10.16 -6.06
CA ALA A 151 11.92 -11.45 -5.52
C ALA A 151 12.92 -12.18 -6.40
N VAL A 152 12.62 -12.29 -7.71
CA VAL A 152 13.48 -12.96 -8.68
C VAL A 152 14.84 -12.26 -8.78
N LEU A 153 14.83 -10.93 -8.87
CA LEU A 153 16.07 -10.15 -8.94
C LEU A 153 16.88 -10.23 -7.64
N LEU A 154 16.23 -10.26 -6.47
CA LEU A 154 16.90 -10.46 -5.20
C LEU A 154 17.60 -11.82 -5.15
N GLU A 155 16.95 -12.88 -5.64
CA GLU A 155 17.50 -14.24 -5.66
C GLU A 155 18.73 -14.34 -6.57
N HIS A 156 18.71 -13.67 -7.73
CA HIS A 156 19.80 -13.76 -8.72
C HIS A 156 20.93 -12.74 -8.53
N LEU A 157 20.61 -11.51 -8.16
CA LEU A 157 21.58 -10.40 -8.05
C LEU A 157 22.04 -10.16 -6.61
N GLY A 158 21.33 -10.71 -5.63
CA GLY A 158 21.48 -10.33 -4.24
C GLY A 158 21.02 -8.89 -3.97
N ILE A 159 20.98 -8.51 -2.69
CA ILE A 159 20.48 -7.18 -2.29
C ILE A 159 21.35 -6.03 -2.82
N ARG A 160 22.68 -6.21 -2.90
CA ARG A 160 23.59 -5.19 -3.41
C ARG A 160 23.37 -4.94 -4.90
N GLY A 161 23.25 -6.02 -5.70
CA GLY A 161 22.98 -5.91 -7.14
C GLY A 161 21.64 -5.29 -7.42
N LEU A 162 20.62 -5.64 -6.62
CA LEU A 162 19.29 -5.04 -6.73
C LEU A 162 19.29 -3.54 -6.40
N LEU A 163 19.98 -3.11 -5.34
CA LEU A 163 20.15 -1.69 -5.01
C LEU A 163 20.81 -0.89 -6.15
N VAL A 164 21.85 -1.45 -6.77
CA VAL A 164 22.52 -0.83 -7.92
C VAL A 164 21.57 -0.73 -9.11
N LEU A 165 20.89 -1.83 -9.46
CA LEU A 165 19.95 -1.87 -10.58
C LEU A 165 18.83 -0.84 -10.41
N CYS A 166 18.18 -0.83 -9.24
CA CYS A 166 17.11 0.12 -8.95
C CYS A 166 17.64 1.56 -8.91
N GLY A 167 18.83 1.79 -8.37
CA GLY A 167 19.50 3.10 -8.42
C GLY A 167 19.71 3.59 -9.86
N CYS A 168 20.10 2.70 -10.78
CA CYS A 168 20.18 3.02 -12.22
C CYS A 168 18.80 3.34 -12.81
N CYS A 169 17.74 2.61 -12.42
CA CYS A 169 16.37 2.89 -12.85
C CYS A 169 15.93 4.28 -12.40
N PHE A 170 16.14 4.66 -11.14
CA PHE A 170 15.83 6.00 -10.65
C PHE A 170 16.65 7.10 -11.35
N ALA A 171 17.93 6.88 -11.57
CA ALA A 171 18.77 7.83 -12.32
C ALA A 171 18.31 8.01 -13.77
N LEU A 172 17.89 6.91 -14.42
CA LEU A 172 17.34 6.94 -15.78
C LEU A 172 16.00 7.71 -15.81
N SER A 173 15.11 7.43 -14.87
CA SER A 173 13.84 8.15 -14.71
C SER A 173 14.09 9.64 -14.50
N ALA A 174 14.98 10.03 -13.58
CA ALA A 174 15.36 11.41 -13.35
C ALA A 174 15.87 12.09 -14.63
N GLY A 175 16.69 11.41 -15.43
CA GLY A 175 17.16 11.90 -16.72
C GLY A 175 16.02 12.17 -17.71
N MET A 176 15.03 11.25 -17.79
CA MET A 176 13.84 11.45 -18.62
C MET A 176 13.01 12.66 -18.14
N GLU A 177 12.88 12.81 -16.82
CA GLU A 177 12.09 13.88 -16.20
C GLU A 177 12.74 15.26 -16.34
N PHE A 178 14.07 15.36 -16.34
CA PHE A 178 14.78 16.60 -16.68
C PHE A 178 14.50 17.09 -18.11
N CYS A 179 14.17 16.15 -19.03
CA CYS A 179 13.81 16.48 -20.41
C CYS A 179 12.33 16.92 -20.55
N LEU A 180 11.51 16.83 -19.49
CA LEU A 180 10.10 17.20 -19.55
C LEU A 180 9.92 18.70 -19.67
N ARG A 181 9.08 19.10 -20.61
CA ARG A 181 8.60 20.48 -20.76
C ARG A 181 7.13 20.54 -20.38
N ILE A 182 6.87 20.81 -19.10
CA ILE A 182 5.51 20.99 -18.58
C ILE A 182 5.20 22.49 -18.61
N PRO A 183 4.07 22.92 -19.22
CA PRO A 183 3.62 24.30 -19.15
C PRO A 183 3.50 24.73 -17.69
N GLN A 184 4.05 25.88 -17.34
CA GLN A 184 4.00 26.37 -15.96
C GLN A 184 2.67 27.05 -15.68
N ASP A 185 2.00 26.57 -14.64
CA ASP A 185 1.06 27.40 -13.90
C ASP A 185 1.82 28.39 -13.01
N VAL A 186 1.25 29.56 -12.87
CA VAL A 186 1.71 30.58 -11.92
C VAL A 186 1.71 29.95 -10.52
N PRO A 187 2.78 30.12 -9.73
CA PRO A 187 2.81 29.61 -8.37
C PRO A 187 1.58 30.10 -7.59
N TYR A 188 0.78 29.17 -7.11
CA TYR A 188 -0.34 29.51 -6.24
C TYR A 188 0.23 29.91 -4.87
N ASP A 189 0.04 31.16 -4.49
CA ASP A 189 0.54 31.71 -3.21
C ASP A 189 -0.43 31.37 -2.04
N THR A 190 -0.81 30.11 -1.94
CA THR A 190 -1.56 29.61 -0.80
C THR A 190 -0.61 29.13 0.29
N LYS A 191 -0.55 29.87 1.38
CA LYS A 191 0.16 29.47 2.59
C LYS A 191 -0.53 28.22 3.16
N LEU A 192 -0.06 27.02 2.77
CA LEU A 192 -0.42 25.81 3.50
C LEU A 192 0.23 25.92 4.88
N SER A 193 -0.60 26.17 5.86
CA SER A 193 -0.21 26.11 7.26
C SER A 193 -0.52 24.70 7.80
N VAL A 194 0.40 24.09 8.53
CA VAL A 194 0.13 22.87 9.33
C VAL A 194 -1.15 23.06 10.17
N ARG A 195 -1.42 24.30 10.57
CA ARG A 195 -2.62 24.67 11.30
C ARG A 195 -3.91 24.51 10.49
N SER A 196 -3.89 24.76 9.17
CA SER A 196 -5.06 24.55 8.31
C SER A 196 -5.33 23.05 8.09
N LEU A 197 -4.29 22.25 7.90
CA LEU A 197 -4.42 20.79 7.81
C LEU A 197 -5.00 20.18 9.11
N TRP A 198 -4.53 20.65 10.27
CA TRP A 198 -5.08 20.25 11.55
C TRP A 198 -6.55 20.69 11.73
N ALA A 199 -6.90 21.87 11.28
CA ALA A 199 -8.29 22.35 11.32
C ALA A 199 -9.19 21.49 10.44
N ASP A 200 -8.78 21.16 9.23
CA ASP A 200 -9.52 20.30 8.29
C ASP A 200 -9.68 18.86 8.83
N LEU A 201 -8.63 18.29 9.42
CA LEU A 201 -8.70 16.98 10.08
C LEU A 201 -9.64 17.00 11.29
N ARG A 202 -9.60 18.06 12.10
CA ARG A 202 -10.47 18.21 13.26
C ARG A 202 -11.93 18.38 12.86
N GLU A 203 -12.22 19.17 11.84
CA GLU A 203 -13.56 19.32 11.28
C GLU A 203 -14.10 18.00 10.75
N SER A 204 -13.28 17.26 10.02
CA SER A 204 -13.62 15.92 9.50
C SER A 204 -13.88 14.92 10.63
N ALA A 205 -13.05 14.93 11.67
CA ALA A 205 -13.24 14.07 12.85
C ALA A 205 -14.52 14.40 13.60
N GLN A 206 -14.85 15.69 13.75
CA GLN A 206 -16.11 16.13 14.37
C GLN A 206 -17.32 15.69 13.53
N PHE A 207 -17.24 15.80 12.21
CA PHE A 207 -18.29 15.31 11.32
C PHE A 207 -18.47 13.79 11.43
N LEU A 208 -17.36 13.03 11.44
CA LEU A 208 -17.39 11.58 11.62
C LEU A 208 -18.05 11.16 12.93
N THR A 209 -17.69 11.83 14.03
CA THR A 209 -18.27 11.52 15.36
C THR A 209 -19.73 11.94 15.49
N GLY A 210 -20.16 12.95 14.72
CA GLY A 210 -21.54 13.42 14.68
C GLY A 210 -22.50 12.50 13.89
N GLN A 211 -21.97 11.62 13.02
CA GLN A 211 -22.78 10.72 12.19
C GLN A 211 -22.47 9.24 12.46
N ALA A 212 -23.31 8.57 13.24
CA ALA A 212 -23.12 7.19 13.67
C ALA A 212 -22.95 6.19 12.51
N ALA A 213 -23.57 6.42 11.35
CA ALA A 213 -23.42 5.56 10.16
C ALA A 213 -22.02 5.69 9.55
N VAL A 214 -21.52 6.91 9.39
CA VAL A 214 -20.18 7.18 8.83
C VAL A 214 -19.09 6.72 9.80
N LEU A 215 -19.27 6.95 11.09
CA LEU A 215 -18.34 6.48 12.13
C LEU A 215 -18.22 4.95 12.14
N ARG A 216 -19.32 4.22 12.03
CA ARG A 216 -19.31 2.74 11.95
C ARG A 216 -18.59 2.26 10.69
N LEU A 217 -18.83 2.92 9.56
CA LEU A 217 -18.17 2.60 8.31
C LEU A 217 -16.65 2.82 8.42
N ALA A 218 -16.21 3.95 8.98
CA ALA A 218 -14.82 4.26 9.23
C ALA A 218 -14.18 3.28 10.23
N ALA A 219 -14.90 2.90 11.29
CA ALA A 219 -14.43 1.92 12.28
C ALA A 219 -14.27 0.52 11.67
N ALA A 220 -15.17 0.10 10.78
CA ALA A 220 -15.03 -1.18 10.07
C ALA A 220 -13.80 -1.19 9.16
N MET A 221 -13.54 -0.10 8.42
CA MET A 221 -12.33 0.04 7.61
C MET A 221 -11.07 0.00 8.48
N ALA A 222 -11.07 0.74 9.59
CA ALA A 222 -9.95 0.75 10.54
C ALA A 222 -9.71 -0.64 11.15
N ALA A 223 -10.77 -1.39 11.49
CA ALA A 223 -10.66 -2.74 12.04
C ALA A 223 -10.04 -3.72 11.04
N ILE A 224 -10.42 -3.68 9.76
CA ILE A 224 -9.82 -4.51 8.71
C ILE A 224 -8.33 -4.17 8.55
N ASN A 225 -7.99 -2.88 8.50
CA ASN A 225 -6.60 -2.44 8.36
C ASN A 225 -5.76 -2.69 9.62
N LEU A 226 -6.37 -2.87 10.77
CA LEU A 226 -5.69 -3.25 12.01
C LEU A 226 -5.51 -4.77 12.15
N LEU A 227 -6.56 -5.53 11.85
CA LEU A 227 -6.65 -6.95 12.23
C LEU A 227 -6.42 -7.92 11.07
N GLU A 228 -6.91 -7.62 9.86
CA GLU A 228 -6.92 -8.60 8.77
C GLU A 228 -5.83 -8.35 7.73
N VAL A 229 -5.72 -7.13 7.23
CA VAL A 229 -4.69 -6.80 6.22
C VAL A 229 -3.28 -7.06 6.75
N PRO A 230 -2.91 -6.66 7.98
CA PRO A 230 -1.59 -6.93 8.53
C PRO A 230 -1.33 -8.41 8.80
N ALA A 231 -2.36 -9.19 9.14
CA ALA A 231 -2.23 -10.64 9.31
C ALA A 231 -1.74 -11.33 8.03
N LEU A 232 -2.13 -10.84 6.85
CA LEU A 232 -1.63 -11.35 5.58
C LEU A 232 -0.34 -10.67 5.13
N THR A 233 -0.24 -9.35 5.22
CA THR A 233 0.96 -8.63 4.72
C THR A 233 2.22 -8.97 5.50
N VAL A 234 2.11 -9.28 6.79
CA VAL A 234 3.21 -9.79 7.61
C VAL A 234 3.22 -11.32 7.61
N GLY A 235 2.06 -11.96 7.74
CA GLY A 235 1.95 -13.41 7.87
C GLY A 235 2.39 -14.16 6.64
N VAL A 236 2.02 -13.74 5.43
CA VAL A 236 2.38 -14.45 4.19
C VAL A 236 3.90 -14.55 3.99
N PRO A 237 4.68 -13.45 4.08
CA PRO A 237 6.14 -13.55 4.01
C PRO A 237 6.74 -14.45 5.11
N VAL A 238 6.28 -14.34 6.34
CA VAL A 238 6.76 -15.18 7.45
C VAL A 238 6.44 -16.65 7.21
N LEU A 239 5.23 -16.98 6.79
CA LEU A 239 4.82 -18.35 6.48
C LEU A 239 5.61 -18.95 5.33
N VAL A 240 5.72 -18.24 4.21
CA VAL A 240 6.39 -18.76 3.02
C VAL A 240 7.89 -18.92 3.27
N VAL A 241 8.53 -17.93 3.90
CA VAL A 241 9.99 -17.89 4.06
C VAL A 241 10.46 -18.69 5.27
N GLN A 242 9.83 -18.52 6.43
CA GLN A 242 10.28 -19.13 7.68
C GLN A 242 9.64 -20.48 7.94
N THR A 243 8.31 -20.60 7.78
CA THR A 243 7.60 -21.85 8.08
C THR A 243 7.75 -22.88 6.96
N LEU A 244 7.51 -22.47 5.71
CA LEU A 244 7.55 -23.36 4.55
C LEU A 244 8.96 -23.45 3.90
N GLN A 245 9.89 -22.63 4.32
CA GLN A 245 11.29 -22.62 3.81
C GLN A 245 11.37 -22.53 2.28
N LYS A 246 10.43 -21.78 1.66
CA LYS A 246 10.38 -21.59 0.20
C LYS A 246 11.33 -20.48 -0.26
N SER A 247 11.63 -20.47 -1.57
CA SER A 247 12.48 -19.44 -2.19
C SER A 247 11.79 -18.07 -2.24
N ASP A 248 12.58 -17.02 -2.48
CA ASP A 248 12.09 -15.65 -2.66
C ASP A 248 11.18 -15.57 -3.89
N ALA A 249 11.51 -16.29 -4.98
CA ALA A 249 10.65 -16.40 -6.16
C ALA A 249 9.28 -17.00 -5.84
N SER A 250 9.21 -18.01 -4.94
CA SER A 250 7.93 -18.55 -4.47
C SER A 250 7.08 -17.51 -3.73
N LEU A 251 7.71 -16.67 -2.89
CA LEU A 251 7.02 -15.56 -2.23
C LEU A 251 6.57 -14.51 -3.25
N GLY A 252 7.40 -14.15 -4.23
CA GLY A 252 7.03 -13.25 -5.32
C GLY A 252 5.82 -13.75 -6.10
N LEU A 253 5.77 -15.06 -6.40
CA LEU A 253 4.61 -15.70 -7.02
C LEU A 253 3.35 -15.58 -6.14
N VAL A 254 3.46 -15.84 -4.84
CA VAL A 254 2.34 -15.67 -3.91
C VAL A 254 1.82 -14.24 -3.96
N GLN A 255 2.69 -13.24 -3.87
CA GLN A 255 2.30 -11.83 -3.93
C GLN A 255 1.62 -11.47 -5.26
N ALA A 256 2.13 -11.96 -6.38
CA ALA A 256 1.51 -11.76 -7.69
C ALA A 256 0.09 -12.36 -7.76
N VAL A 257 -0.11 -13.56 -7.20
CA VAL A 257 -1.42 -14.21 -7.13
C VAL A 257 -2.39 -13.45 -6.21
N LEU A 258 -1.90 -12.94 -5.08
CA LEU A 258 -2.68 -12.09 -4.18
C LEU A 258 -3.13 -10.79 -4.89
N SER A 259 -2.21 -10.10 -5.57
CA SER A 259 -2.51 -8.89 -6.33
C SER A 259 -3.50 -9.16 -7.47
N ALA A 260 -3.34 -10.28 -8.19
CA ALA A 260 -4.30 -10.71 -9.21
C ALA A 260 -5.69 -10.94 -8.61
N GLY A 261 -5.77 -11.52 -7.40
CA GLY A 261 -7.01 -11.64 -6.63
C GLY A 261 -7.67 -10.29 -6.38
N GLY A 262 -6.91 -9.29 -5.94
CA GLY A 262 -7.39 -7.92 -5.75
C GLY A 262 -7.93 -7.28 -7.03
N ILE A 263 -7.22 -7.43 -8.15
CA ILE A 263 -7.66 -6.94 -9.47
C ILE A 263 -8.99 -7.61 -9.87
N LEU A 264 -9.09 -8.94 -9.76
CA LEU A 264 -10.31 -9.68 -10.05
C LEU A 264 -11.47 -9.21 -9.17
N GLY A 265 -11.24 -8.98 -7.89
CA GLY A 265 -12.23 -8.42 -6.96
C GLY A 265 -12.73 -7.04 -7.40
N GLY A 266 -11.84 -6.15 -7.82
CA GLY A 266 -12.20 -4.83 -8.36
C GLY A 266 -13.05 -4.93 -9.63
N VAL A 267 -12.70 -5.80 -10.56
CA VAL A 267 -13.50 -6.07 -11.80
C VAL A 267 -14.86 -6.65 -11.45
N LEU A 268 -14.91 -7.61 -10.51
CA LEU A 268 -16.17 -8.20 -10.05
C LEU A 268 -17.07 -7.15 -9.37
N ALA A 269 -16.50 -6.20 -8.63
CA ALA A 269 -17.27 -5.11 -8.03
C ALA A 269 -18.04 -4.32 -9.09
N GLY A 270 -17.37 -3.97 -10.21
CA GLY A 270 -17.99 -3.24 -11.32
C GLY A 270 -19.11 -3.99 -12.03
N THR A 271 -19.12 -5.33 -11.97
CA THR A 271 -20.15 -6.16 -12.63
C THR A 271 -21.25 -6.61 -11.65
N VAL A 272 -20.85 -7.06 -10.46
CA VAL A 272 -21.77 -7.63 -9.44
C VAL A 272 -22.62 -6.53 -8.81
N PHE A 273 -22.02 -5.39 -8.43
CA PHE A 273 -22.76 -4.32 -7.74
C PHE A 273 -23.76 -3.60 -8.66
N VAL A 274 -23.50 -3.60 -9.98
CA VAL A 274 -24.45 -3.07 -10.96
C VAL A 274 -25.70 -3.96 -11.05
N ARG A 275 -25.53 -5.28 -10.99
CA ARG A 275 -26.63 -6.25 -11.10
C ARG A 275 -27.32 -6.53 -9.75
N HIS A 276 -26.53 -6.57 -8.67
CA HIS A 276 -26.97 -6.91 -7.33
C HIS A 276 -26.40 -5.90 -6.32
N PRO A 277 -27.07 -4.77 -6.10
CA PRO A 277 -26.57 -3.76 -5.16
C PRO A 277 -26.52 -4.33 -3.76
N ILE A 278 -25.29 -4.39 -3.17
CA ILE A 278 -25.07 -4.86 -1.83
C ILE A 278 -25.51 -3.78 -0.86
N ARG A 279 -26.60 -4.03 -0.13
CA ARG A 279 -27.19 -3.10 0.85
C ARG A 279 -26.38 -2.97 2.14
N SER A 280 -25.59 -4.00 2.48
CA SER A 280 -24.81 -4.05 3.72
C SER A 280 -23.42 -4.63 3.44
N GLY A 281 -22.36 -4.03 4.00
CA GLY A 281 -21.01 -4.56 3.95
C GLY A 281 -20.77 -5.79 4.86
N THR A 282 -21.72 -6.12 5.72
CA THR A 282 -21.64 -7.25 6.66
C THR A 282 -21.20 -8.56 6.02
N PRO A 283 -21.82 -9.03 4.90
CA PRO A 283 -21.40 -10.28 4.27
C PRO A 283 -19.94 -10.26 3.81
N LEU A 284 -19.46 -9.11 3.30
CA LEU A 284 -18.08 -8.96 2.85
C LEU A 284 -17.10 -9.01 4.03
N LEU A 285 -17.46 -8.36 5.14
CA LEU A 285 -16.67 -8.37 6.38
C LEU A 285 -16.58 -9.78 6.97
N LEU A 286 -17.70 -10.47 7.05
CA LEU A 286 -17.73 -11.85 7.54
C LEU A 286 -16.98 -12.81 6.61
N ALA A 287 -17.05 -12.56 5.28
CA ALA A 287 -16.28 -13.34 4.32
C ALA A 287 -14.76 -13.14 4.49
N LEU A 288 -14.29 -11.90 4.72
CA LEU A 288 -12.88 -11.61 5.01
C LEU A 288 -12.41 -12.37 6.25
N SER A 289 -13.11 -12.21 7.36
CA SER A 289 -12.79 -12.90 8.61
C SER A 289 -12.85 -14.43 8.46
N GLY A 290 -13.85 -14.93 7.73
CA GLY A 290 -14.01 -16.37 7.45
C GLY A 290 -12.87 -16.93 6.60
N VAL A 291 -12.43 -16.20 5.57
CA VAL A 291 -11.29 -16.60 4.71
C VAL A 291 -9.99 -16.60 5.52
N CYS A 292 -9.78 -15.59 6.37
CA CYS A 292 -8.61 -15.54 7.25
C CYS A 292 -8.57 -16.72 8.22
N ALA A 293 -9.72 -17.06 8.85
CA ALA A 293 -9.83 -18.22 9.72
C ALA A 293 -9.66 -19.56 8.96
N ALA A 294 -10.25 -19.66 7.75
CA ALA A 294 -10.10 -20.84 6.90
C ALA A 294 -8.64 -21.05 6.47
N LEU A 295 -7.89 -19.98 6.20
CA LEU A 295 -6.46 -20.04 5.93
C LEU A 295 -5.71 -20.61 7.15
N GLY A 296 -6.00 -20.10 8.35
CA GLY A 296 -5.42 -20.63 9.59
C GLY A 296 -5.70 -22.12 9.79
N LEU A 297 -6.92 -22.59 9.49
CA LEU A 297 -7.28 -24.01 9.57
C LEU A 297 -6.57 -24.85 8.50
N ALA A 298 -6.51 -24.36 7.26
CA ALA A 298 -5.86 -25.08 6.15
C ALA A 298 -4.36 -25.26 6.36
N LEU A 299 -3.71 -24.30 7.03
CA LEU A 299 -2.28 -24.39 7.36
C LEU A 299 -1.93 -25.49 8.37
N ARG A 300 -2.92 -26.03 9.09
CA ARG A 300 -2.71 -27.20 9.97
C ARG A 300 -2.53 -28.50 9.21
N VAL A 301 -2.92 -28.53 7.92
CA VAL A 301 -2.75 -29.70 7.04
C VAL A 301 -1.54 -29.47 6.14
N SER A 302 -0.45 -30.21 6.36
CA SER A 302 0.83 -30.00 5.70
C SER A 302 0.76 -30.04 4.18
N ALA A 303 -0.06 -30.92 3.60
CA ALA A 303 -0.24 -31.03 2.15
C ALA A 303 -0.93 -29.82 1.51
N LEU A 304 -1.66 -29.03 2.28
CA LEU A 304 -2.46 -27.90 1.77
C LEU A 304 -1.81 -26.54 2.01
N GLN A 305 -0.72 -26.44 2.77
CA GLN A 305 -0.18 -25.19 3.28
C GLN A 305 0.09 -24.16 2.17
N PHE A 306 0.94 -24.50 1.19
CA PHE A 306 1.29 -23.55 0.13
C PHE A 306 0.12 -23.23 -0.81
N GLY A 307 -0.64 -24.26 -1.20
CA GLY A 307 -1.82 -24.10 -2.06
C GLY A 307 -2.91 -23.25 -1.40
N SER A 308 -3.12 -23.38 -0.09
CA SER A 308 -4.10 -22.57 0.64
C SER A 308 -3.69 -21.09 0.72
N ILE A 309 -2.40 -20.80 0.91
CA ILE A 309 -1.91 -19.42 0.87
C ILE A 309 -2.22 -18.78 -0.48
N LEU A 310 -1.97 -19.47 -1.59
CA LEU A 310 -2.27 -18.98 -2.94
C LEU A 310 -3.77 -18.74 -3.13
N VAL A 311 -4.60 -19.77 -2.89
CA VAL A 311 -6.03 -19.71 -3.20
C VAL A 311 -6.79 -18.80 -2.22
N LEU A 312 -6.66 -19.08 -0.91
CA LEU A 312 -7.39 -18.31 0.10
C LEU A 312 -6.85 -16.88 0.22
N GLY A 313 -5.54 -16.68 0.03
CA GLY A 313 -4.97 -15.33 -0.03
C GLY A 313 -5.51 -14.53 -1.21
N ALA A 314 -5.62 -15.12 -2.41
CA ALA A 314 -6.22 -14.47 -3.57
C ALA A 314 -7.71 -14.15 -3.34
N VAL A 315 -8.46 -15.09 -2.75
CA VAL A 315 -9.87 -14.87 -2.37
C VAL A 315 -10.00 -13.75 -1.35
N PHE A 316 -9.12 -13.71 -0.34
CA PHE A 316 -9.08 -12.61 0.63
C PHE A 316 -8.91 -11.27 -0.04
N MET A 317 -7.91 -11.13 -0.92
CA MET A 317 -7.64 -9.89 -1.66
C MET A 317 -8.81 -9.50 -2.58
N ALA A 318 -9.47 -10.48 -3.20
CA ALA A 318 -10.66 -10.22 -4.01
C ALA A 318 -11.82 -9.67 -3.16
N VAL A 319 -12.10 -10.28 -2.00
CA VAL A 319 -13.16 -9.81 -1.09
C VAL A 319 -12.80 -8.45 -0.48
N ALA A 320 -11.51 -8.22 -0.17
CA ALA A 320 -11.03 -6.93 0.32
C ALA A 320 -11.23 -5.81 -0.72
N ALA A 321 -10.96 -6.09 -1.99
CA ALA A 321 -11.22 -5.16 -3.08
C ALA A 321 -12.73 -4.87 -3.26
N LEU A 322 -13.58 -5.90 -3.20
CA LEU A 322 -15.04 -5.75 -3.21
C LEU A 322 -15.51 -4.85 -2.04
N PHE A 323 -14.99 -5.10 -0.82
CA PHE A 323 -15.32 -4.26 0.33
C PHE A 323 -14.87 -2.83 0.15
N ASN A 324 -13.68 -2.60 -0.39
CA ASN A 324 -13.13 -1.27 -0.61
C ASN A 324 -14.00 -0.46 -1.58
N VAL A 325 -14.42 -1.05 -2.71
CA VAL A 325 -15.35 -0.42 -3.67
C VAL A 325 -16.69 -0.11 -3.01
N TRP A 326 -17.25 -1.07 -2.27
CA TRP A 326 -18.50 -0.88 -1.53
C TRP A 326 -18.37 0.24 -0.48
N PHE A 327 -17.28 0.28 0.27
CA PHE A 327 -17.00 1.29 1.29
C PHE A 327 -17.03 2.71 0.70
N PHE A 328 -16.29 2.96 -0.37
CA PHE A 328 -16.27 4.28 -1.01
C PHE A 328 -17.62 4.66 -1.63
N ALA A 329 -18.34 3.69 -2.20
CA ALA A 329 -19.69 3.93 -2.70
C ALA A 329 -20.66 4.33 -1.57
N GLN A 330 -20.63 3.65 -0.42
CA GLN A 330 -21.44 4.01 0.75
C GLN A 330 -21.06 5.38 1.30
N LEU A 331 -19.77 5.70 1.35
CA LEU A 331 -19.31 7.01 1.82
C LEU A 331 -19.86 8.13 0.92
N GLN A 332 -19.88 7.93 -0.40
CA GLN A 332 -20.47 8.89 -1.36
C GLN A 332 -21.99 9.08 -1.19
N VAL A 333 -22.69 8.05 -0.74
CA VAL A 333 -24.14 8.13 -0.46
C VAL A 333 -24.44 8.81 0.88
N LEU A 334 -23.62 8.53 1.91
CA LEU A 334 -23.87 9.00 3.28
C LEU A 334 -23.37 10.42 3.54
N VAL A 335 -22.38 10.89 2.79
CA VAL A 335 -21.70 12.17 3.05
C VAL A 335 -22.12 13.20 2.00
N PRO A 336 -22.54 14.41 2.40
CA PRO A 336 -22.81 15.50 1.47
C PRO A 336 -21.60 15.85 0.61
N GLN A 337 -21.82 16.21 -0.67
CA GLN A 337 -20.73 16.50 -1.63
C GLN A 337 -19.72 17.53 -1.12
N ALA A 338 -20.19 18.56 -0.39
CA ALA A 338 -19.33 19.61 0.18
C ALA A 338 -18.29 19.09 1.21
N GLN A 339 -18.57 17.94 1.86
CA GLN A 339 -17.73 17.36 2.91
C GLN A 339 -17.09 16.04 2.48
N LEU A 340 -17.47 15.50 1.30
CA LEU A 340 -17.05 14.18 0.83
C LEU A 340 -15.51 14.04 0.75
N GLY A 341 -14.83 15.03 0.19
CA GLY A 341 -13.37 15.00 0.05
C GLY A 341 -12.66 14.96 1.40
N LYS A 342 -13.07 15.82 2.34
CA LYS A 342 -12.48 15.89 3.69
C LYS A 342 -12.74 14.60 4.47
N THR A 343 -13.97 14.08 4.41
CA THR A 343 -14.37 12.84 5.10
C THR A 343 -13.63 11.63 4.54
N THR A 344 -13.53 11.52 3.21
CA THR A 344 -12.77 10.46 2.55
C THR A 344 -11.30 10.49 2.96
N ALA A 345 -10.68 11.67 2.96
CA ALA A 345 -9.29 11.84 3.40
C ALA A 345 -9.11 11.41 4.88
N CYS A 346 -10.04 11.79 5.76
CA CYS A 346 -9.98 11.39 7.18
C CYS A 346 -10.11 9.87 7.35
N CYS A 347 -11.02 9.21 6.64
CA CYS A 347 -11.16 7.75 6.65
C CYS A 347 -9.89 7.06 6.13
N THR A 348 -9.29 7.58 5.05
CA THR A 348 -8.05 7.04 4.49
C THR A 348 -6.88 7.20 5.48
N VAL A 349 -6.73 8.37 6.10
CA VAL A 349 -5.70 8.60 7.13
C VAL A 349 -5.89 7.65 8.31
N LEU A 350 -7.12 7.44 8.77
CA LEU A 350 -7.41 6.49 9.85
C LEU A 350 -7.01 5.07 9.47
N ALA A 351 -7.34 4.62 8.27
CA ALA A 351 -6.93 3.31 7.75
C ALA A 351 -5.41 3.19 7.67
N CYS A 352 -4.73 4.22 7.13
CA CYS A 352 -3.27 4.26 7.03
C CYS A 352 -2.55 4.31 8.39
N LEU A 353 -3.18 4.83 9.44
CA LEU A 353 -2.60 4.85 10.80
C LEU A 353 -2.82 3.53 11.55
N THR A 354 -3.92 2.82 11.30
CA THR A 354 -4.21 1.54 11.97
C THR A 354 -3.40 0.38 11.41
N GLN A 355 -3.08 0.39 10.13
CA GLN A 355 -2.33 -0.68 9.46
C GLN A 355 -0.91 -0.87 10.04
N PRO A 356 -0.06 0.17 10.26
CA PRO A 356 1.24 0.00 10.89
C PRO A 356 1.16 -0.61 12.30
N ILE A 357 0.15 -0.23 13.07
CA ILE A 357 -0.07 -0.80 14.42
C ILE A 357 -0.32 -2.31 14.30
N GLY A 358 -1.18 -2.71 13.37
CA GLY A 358 -1.42 -4.12 13.08
C GLY A 358 -0.16 -4.85 12.60
N GLN A 359 0.62 -4.27 11.69
CA GLN A 359 1.86 -4.89 11.19
C GLN A 359 2.87 -5.14 12.31
N ALA A 360 3.07 -4.17 13.21
CA ALA A 360 3.95 -4.35 14.37
C ALA A 360 3.42 -5.45 15.31
N ALA A 361 2.11 -5.43 15.61
CA ALA A 361 1.47 -6.42 16.46
C ALA A 361 1.58 -7.84 15.89
N TYR A 362 1.29 -8.03 14.59
CA TYR A 362 1.43 -9.33 13.94
C TYR A 362 2.88 -9.78 13.79
N GLY A 363 3.82 -8.87 13.59
CA GLY A 363 5.25 -9.18 13.62
C GLY A 363 5.64 -9.81 14.96
N ILE A 364 5.21 -9.23 16.08
CA ILE A 364 5.43 -9.77 17.43
C ILE A 364 4.66 -11.09 17.62
N ALA A 365 3.41 -11.17 17.17
CA ALA A 365 2.60 -12.38 17.30
C ALA A 365 3.24 -13.56 16.57
N PHE A 366 3.63 -13.42 15.30
CA PHE A 366 4.30 -14.48 14.55
C PHE A 366 5.67 -14.85 15.13
N GLN A 367 6.39 -13.91 15.74
CA GLN A 367 7.64 -14.18 16.44
C GLN A 367 7.39 -15.03 17.70
N HIS A 368 6.36 -14.68 18.49
CA HIS A 368 6.08 -15.35 19.76
C HIS A 368 5.48 -16.74 19.55
N TRP A 369 4.59 -16.89 18.60
CA TRP A 369 3.94 -18.16 18.24
C TRP A 369 4.55 -18.80 16.98
N ALA A 370 5.86 -18.70 16.81
CA ALA A 370 6.56 -19.23 15.63
C ALA A 370 6.34 -20.74 15.40
N ALA A 371 6.11 -21.53 16.48
CA ALA A 371 5.80 -22.96 16.40
C ALA A 371 4.37 -23.22 15.87
N HIS A 372 3.45 -22.29 16.03
CA HIS A 372 2.03 -22.43 15.68
C HIS A 372 1.50 -21.23 14.88
N PRO A 373 2.09 -20.87 13.74
CA PRO A 373 1.72 -19.66 13.00
C PRO A 373 0.29 -19.72 12.43
N ALA A 374 -0.26 -20.93 12.25
CA ALA A 374 -1.65 -21.15 11.86
C ALA A 374 -2.65 -20.57 12.88
N ASP A 375 -2.31 -20.64 14.17
CA ASP A 375 -3.17 -20.18 15.25
C ASP A 375 -3.26 -18.63 15.27
N VAL A 376 -2.21 -17.94 14.84
CA VAL A 376 -2.21 -16.48 14.70
C VAL A 376 -3.25 -16.03 13.67
N LEU A 377 -3.32 -16.69 12.51
CA LEU A 377 -4.31 -16.38 11.47
C LEU A 377 -5.72 -16.77 11.88
N LEU A 378 -5.89 -17.91 12.56
CA LEU A 378 -7.17 -18.33 13.08
C LEU A 378 -7.69 -17.32 14.12
N ALA A 379 -6.84 -16.91 15.06
CA ALA A 379 -7.16 -15.88 16.05
C ALA A 379 -7.49 -14.54 15.40
N ALA A 380 -6.76 -14.15 14.35
CA ALA A 380 -7.03 -12.94 13.58
C ALA A 380 -8.45 -12.95 12.98
N GLY A 381 -8.83 -14.04 12.30
CA GLY A 381 -10.16 -14.17 11.71
C GLY A 381 -11.27 -14.18 12.76
N VAL A 382 -11.10 -14.92 13.87
CA VAL A 382 -12.09 -14.96 14.96
C VAL A 382 -12.23 -13.62 15.66
N LEU A 383 -11.11 -12.96 16.00
CA LEU A 383 -11.12 -11.66 16.66
C LEU A 383 -11.75 -10.59 15.76
N SER A 384 -11.44 -10.60 14.47
CA SER A 384 -12.01 -9.69 13.51
C SER A 384 -13.53 -9.91 13.38
N ALA A 385 -13.99 -11.14 13.25
CA ALA A 385 -15.41 -11.46 13.21
C ALA A 385 -16.15 -10.96 14.46
N LEU A 386 -15.54 -11.13 15.65
CA LEU A 386 -16.09 -10.65 16.92
C LEU A 386 -16.18 -9.12 16.95
N VAL A 387 -15.11 -8.42 16.61
CA VAL A 387 -15.08 -6.94 16.58
C VAL A 387 -16.13 -6.41 15.61
N LEU A 388 -16.22 -6.98 14.41
CA LEU A 388 -17.19 -6.57 13.40
C LEU A 388 -18.62 -6.87 13.83
N TRP A 389 -18.86 -7.99 14.50
CA TRP A 389 -20.17 -8.32 15.10
C TRP A 389 -20.56 -7.28 16.17
N LEU A 390 -19.65 -6.90 17.06
CA LEU A 390 -19.88 -5.88 18.09
C LEU A 390 -20.18 -4.50 17.50
N LEU A 391 -19.50 -4.12 16.41
CA LEU A 391 -19.75 -2.86 15.71
C LEU A 391 -21.14 -2.81 15.05
N GLN A 392 -21.73 -3.98 14.77
CA GLN A 392 -23.05 -4.08 14.13
C GLN A 392 -24.19 -4.21 15.12
N THR A 393 -23.98 -4.92 16.23
CA THR A 393 -25.03 -5.14 17.27
C THR A 393 -25.37 -3.87 18.02
N ARG A 394 -24.49 -2.86 18.07
CA ARG A 394 -24.81 -1.52 18.59
C ARG A 394 -25.78 -0.72 17.70
N ARG A 395 -26.61 -1.38 16.91
CA ARG A 395 -27.68 -0.78 16.10
C ARG A 395 -28.90 -0.33 16.91
N THR A 396 -28.97 -0.67 18.18
CA THR A 396 -30.16 -0.42 19.05
C THR A 396 -29.76 0.36 20.28
N VAL A 397 -29.52 1.65 20.14
CA VAL A 397 -29.89 2.69 21.13
C VAL A 397 -30.05 3.99 20.37
#